data_b3206ae466c9c841cf3b70727daa5baf
#
_entry.id   b3206ae466c9c841cf3b70727daa5baf
#
_cell.length_a   1.000
_cell.length_b   1.000
_cell.length_c   1.000
_cell.angle_alpha   90.00
_cell.angle_beta   90.00
_cell.angle_gamma   90.00
#
_symmetry.space_group_name_H-M   'P 1'
#
loop_
_entity.id
_entity.type
_entity.pdbx_description
1 polymer ?
#
loop_
_entity_poly.entity_id
_entity_poly.type
_entity_poly.pdbx_seq_one_letter_code
_entity_poly.pdbx_strand_id
1 'polypeptide(L)'
;MIRGAGVILWREREPLKLEVALVHRPKYGDWSFPKGGVEPGENPLLTAYRECIEETGYAPVLGPYLGEIVYKVAGEKKRIDYWMARADGQSHEFTPNDEVDDLSWTSVKEARHFLTYEDDRSLLSKFFKMERHLNVLILLRHAKAVKREDWFGEDCDRPLSHKGQLQSLKLPHLYAVYGIQEVHSSDAQRCIETAAPIAANLKVALKQNSLLSEDIFEKDDNAALEYVIQILKFNANQIVCSHNPIFREMLLAFENHRELTRQLPNLSPADSWVIHHRGAKVFSAEALPAPVVEKSLELD
;
A
#
# COMPACT_ATOMS: atom_id res chain seq x y z
N MET A 1 -16.09 -9.36 16.27
CA MET A 1 -14.59 -9.47 16.16
C MET A 1 -14.03 -8.06 16.10
N ILE A 2 -13.22 -7.70 17.06
CA ILE A 2 -12.53 -6.40 17.12
C ILE A 2 -11.38 -6.43 16.12
N ARG A 3 -11.24 -5.38 15.30
CA ARG A 3 -10.14 -5.24 14.34
C ARG A 3 -9.18 -4.14 14.79
N GLY A 4 -7.91 -4.37 14.59
CA GLY A 4 -6.84 -3.40 14.77
C GLY A 4 -5.80 -3.53 13.68
N ALA A 5 -4.91 -2.56 13.60
CA ALA A 5 -3.78 -2.57 12.69
C ALA A 5 -2.56 -1.89 13.34
N GLY A 6 -1.38 -2.26 12.92
CA GLY A 6 -0.14 -1.72 13.46
C GLY A 6 1.05 -1.96 12.54
N VAL A 7 2.20 -1.52 12.99
CA VAL A 7 3.44 -1.60 12.22
C VAL A 7 4.61 -2.07 13.06
N ILE A 8 5.59 -2.75 12.44
CA ILE A 8 6.96 -2.74 12.93
C ILE A 8 7.64 -1.56 12.26
N LEU A 9 7.72 -0.44 12.98
CA LEU A 9 8.43 0.76 12.54
C LEU A 9 9.92 0.56 12.73
N TRP A 10 10.70 0.70 11.65
CA TRP A 10 12.14 0.48 11.65
C TRP A 10 12.92 1.58 10.98
N ARG A 11 14.20 1.72 11.37
CA ARG A 11 15.17 2.62 10.74
C ARG A 11 16.57 2.03 10.78
N GLU A 12 17.45 2.58 9.95
CA GLU A 12 18.89 2.34 10.01
C GLU A 12 19.60 3.67 10.27
N ARG A 13 20.35 3.78 11.36
CA ARG A 13 21.10 5.00 11.73
C ARG A 13 22.52 5.02 11.20
N GLU A 14 23.15 3.86 11.11
CA GLU A 14 24.50 3.65 10.59
C GLU A 14 24.47 2.41 9.70
N PRO A 15 25.48 2.25 8.81
CA PRO A 15 25.57 1.00 8.06
C PRO A 15 25.47 -0.21 9.00
N LEU A 16 24.43 -1.01 8.81
CA LEU A 16 24.13 -2.26 9.54
C LEU A 16 23.51 -2.12 10.94
N LYS A 17 23.20 -0.93 11.46
CA LYS A 17 22.51 -0.79 12.76
C LYS A 17 21.00 -0.64 12.56
N LEU A 18 20.32 -1.77 12.52
CA LEU A 18 18.87 -1.85 12.45
C LEU A 18 18.24 -1.60 13.83
N GLU A 19 17.35 -0.62 13.91
CA GLU A 19 16.54 -0.29 15.07
C GLU A 19 15.05 -0.44 14.75
N VAL A 20 14.28 -0.83 15.76
CA VAL A 20 12.81 -0.84 15.71
C VAL A 20 12.26 0.03 16.84
N ALA A 21 11.11 0.66 16.59
CA ALA A 21 10.40 1.44 17.58
C ALA A 21 9.49 0.54 18.41
N LEU A 22 9.53 0.71 19.72
CA LEU A 22 8.62 0.11 20.68
C LEU A 22 7.94 1.22 21.46
N VAL A 23 6.66 1.05 21.77
CA VAL A 23 5.87 1.96 22.59
C VAL A 23 5.53 1.33 23.92
N HIS A 24 5.63 2.11 25.01
CA HIS A 24 5.16 1.72 26.33
C HIS A 24 3.74 2.23 26.54
N ARG A 25 2.86 1.34 27.01
CA ARG A 25 1.45 1.65 27.25
C ARG A 25 1.17 1.60 28.77
N PRO A 26 1.05 2.74 29.44
CA PRO A 26 0.94 2.83 30.91
C PRO A 26 -0.27 2.06 31.44
N LYS A 27 -1.40 2.09 30.73
CA LYS A 27 -2.63 1.37 31.11
C LYS A 27 -2.42 -0.15 31.26
N TYR A 28 -1.50 -0.74 30.50
CA TYR A 28 -1.23 -2.17 30.49
C TYR A 28 0.12 -2.52 31.12
N GLY A 29 1.00 -1.54 31.34
CA GLY A 29 2.35 -1.72 31.80
C GLY A 29 3.18 -2.57 30.85
N ASP A 30 2.96 -2.45 29.53
CA ASP A 30 3.57 -3.30 28.51
C ASP A 30 4.33 -2.51 27.44
N TRP A 31 5.29 -3.20 26.83
CA TRP A 31 5.98 -2.76 25.61
C TRP A 31 5.51 -3.55 24.40
N SER A 32 5.12 -2.85 23.36
CA SER A 32 4.60 -3.44 22.13
C SER A 32 4.97 -2.63 20.88
N PHE A 33 4.62 -3.13 19.70
CA PHE A 33 4.68 -2.34 18.48
C PHE A 33 3.51 -1.34 18.41
N PRO A 34 3.69 -0.18 17.74
CA PRO A 34 2.64 0.78 17.49
C PRO A 34 1.43 0.14 16.78
N LYS A 35 0.23 0.32 17.34
CA LYS A 35 -1.02 -0.28 16.85
C LYS A 35 -2.25 0.28 17.53
N GLY A 36 -3.36 0.31 16.82
CA GLY A 36 -4.64 0.68 17.41
C GLY A 36 -5.86 0.11 16.72
N GLY A 37 -7.01 0.65 17.02
CA GLY A 37 -8.31 0.19 16.54
C GLY A 37 -8.62 0.67 15.13
N VAL A 38 -9.22 -0.21 14.32
CA VAL A 38 -9.78 0.18 13.01
C VAL A 38 -11.07 0.94 13.24
N GLU A 39 -11.15 2.18 12.77
CA GLU A 39 -12.36 3.00 12.84
C GLU A 39 -13.44 2.52 11.85
N PRO A 40 -14.72 2.85 12.09
CA PRO A 40 -15.80 2.49 11.17
C PRO A 40 -15.54 2.97 9.73
N GLY A 41 -15.47 2.03 8.78
CA GLY A 41 -15.20 2.33 7.37
C GLY A 41 -13.73 2.57 7.02
N GLU A 42 -12.83 2.56 7.99
CA GLU A 42 -11.38 2.73 7.77
C GLU A 42 -10.76 1.45 7.16
N ASN A 43 -9.80 1.65 6.27
CA ASN A 43 -8.99 0.53 5.77
C ASN A 43 -7.89 0.22 6.79
N PRO A 44 -7.66 -1.04 7.18
CA PRO A 44 -6.62 -1.41 8.16
C PRO A 44 -5.21 -0.91 7.82
N LEU A 45 -4.88 -0.79 6.52
CA LEU A 45 -3.62 -0.19 6.08
C LEU A 45 -3.50 1.28 6.52
N LEU A 46 -4.59 2.06 6.37
CA LEU A 46 -4.65 3.46 6.80
C LEU A 46 -4.65 3.56 8.33
N THR A 47 -5.33 2.64 9.02
CA THR A 47 -5.25 2.53 10.48
C THR A 47 -3.79 2.35 10.93
N ALA A 48 -3.05 1.39 10.35
CA ALA A 48 -1.66 1.14 10.70
C ALA A 48 -0.77 2.39 10.50
N TYR A 49 -1.03 3.14 9.43
CA TYR A 49 -0.33 4.40 9.13
C TYR A 49 -0.69 5.49 10.17
N ARG A 50 -1.98 5.70 10.46
CA ARG A 50 -2.47 6.69 11.42
C ARG A 50 -1.95 6.41 12.82
N GLU A 51 -2.10 5.18 13.32
CA GLU A 51 -1.65 4.77 14.65
C GLU A 51 -0.14 4.89 14.82
N CYS A 52 0.63 4.62 13.75
CA CYS A 52 2.07 4.85 13.77
C CYS A 52 2.40 6.32 14.03
N ILE A 53 1.69 7.26 13.37
CA ILE A 53 1.90 8.70 13.56
C ILE A 53 1.48 9.11 14.97
N GLU A 54 0.31 8.68 15.42
CA GLU A 54 -0.26 9.05 16.72
C GLU A 54 0.59 8.55 17.89
N GLU A 55 1.06 7.30 17.83
CA GLU A 55 1.81 6.68 18.92
C GLU A 55 3.33 6.97 18.86
N THR A 56 3.89 7.39 17.71
CA THR A 56 5.34 7.57 17.58
C THR A 56 5.78 8.95 17.09
N GLY A 57 4.91 9.73 16.49
CA GLY A 57 5.25 10.98 15.79
C GLY A 57 5.90 10.79 14.41
N TYR A 58 6.07 9.56 13.93
CA TYR A 58 6.70 9.29 12.63
C TYR A 58 5.65 8.99 11.57
N ALA A 59 5.72 9.68 10.42
CA ALA A 59 4.98 9.31 9.21
C ALA A 59 5.78 8.24 8.45
N PRO A 60 5.35 6.98 8.46
CA PRO A 60 6.13 5.88 7.90
C PRO A 60 5.91 5.72 6.39
N VAL A 61 6.86 5.05 5.71
CA VAL A 61 6.60 4.42 4.41
C VAL A 61 6.29 2.95 4.67
N LEU A 62 5.05 2.53 4.33
CA LEU A 62 4.62 1.15 4.53
C LEU A 62 5.27 0.21 3.52
N GLY A 63 5.66 -0.95 4.02
CA GLY A 63 6.23 -2.05 3.27
C GLY A 63 5.33 -3.29 3.29
N PRO A 64 5.91 -4.49 3.09
CA PRO A 64 5.17 -5.74 3.05
C PRO A 64 4.30 -6.02 4.29
N TYR A 65 3.16 -6.67 4.06
CA TYR A 65 2.35 -7.24 5.13
C TYR A 65 3.12 -8.33 5.89
N LEU A 66 3.19 -8.19 7.21
CA LEU A 66 3.90 -9.12 8.09
C LEU A 66 3.02 -10.29 8.55
N GLY A 67 1.72 -10.07 8.64
CA GLY A 67 0.78 -11.06 9.17
C GLY A 67 -0.11 -10.48 10.24
N GLU A 68 -0.79 -11.36 10.95
CA GLU A 68 -1.76 -11.00 11.97
C GLU A 68 -1.41 -11.61 13.33
N ILE A 69 -1.85 -10.94 14.39
CA ILE A 69 -1.90 -11.49 15.75
C ILE A 69 -3.39 -11.56 16.14
N VAL A 70 -3.81 -12.74 16.61
CA VAL A 70 -5.21 -12.98 17.02
C VAL A 70 -5.24 -13.45 18.46
N TYR A 71 -5.94 -12.70 19.31
CA TYR A 71 -6.13 -13.03 20.72
C TYR A 71 -7.54 -12.68 21.21
N LYS A 72 -7.86 -13.00 22.46
CA LYS A 72 -9.14 -12.67 23.08
C LYS A 72 -9.02 -11.51 24.04
N VAL A 73 -9.94 -10.56 23.95
CA VAL A 73 -10.13 -9.44 24.89
C VAL A 73 -11.56 -9.46 25.38
N ALA A 74 -11.79 -9.55 26.68
CA ALA A 74 -13.13 -9.60 27.27
C ALA A 74 -14.07 -10.64 26.62
N GLY A 75 -13.52 -11.79 26.19
CA GLY A 75 -14.27 -12.86 25.55
C GLY A 75 -14.44 -12.75 24.03
N GLU A 76 -14.19 -11.59 23.46
CA GLU A 76 -14.23 -11.36 22.01
C GLU A 76 -12.86 -11.59 21.34
N LYS A 77 -12.87 -12.13 20.11
CA LYS A 77 -11.65 -12.19 19.28
C LYS A 77 -11.26 -10.80 18.82
N LYS A 78 -9.99 -10.43 19.06
CA LYS A 78 -9.34 -9.27 18.48
C LYS A 78 -8.28 -9.75 17.50
N ARG A 79 -8.29 -9.18 16.28
CA ARG A 79 -7.29 -9.39 15.23
C ARG A 79 -6.58 -8.09 14.97
N ILE A 80 -5.25 -8.13 14.94
CA ILE A 80 -4.41 -6.99 14.58
C ILE A 80 -3.57 -7.40 13.38
N ASP A 81 -3.71 -6.66 12.29
CA ASP A 81 -2.93 -6.81 11.07
C ASP A 81 -1.68 -5.93 11.15
N TYR A 82 -0.50 -6.46 10.75
CA TYR A 82 0.78 -5.75 10.86
C TYR A 82 1.50 -5.64 9.52
N TRP A 83 2.11 -4.48 9.30
CA TRP A 83 3.00 -4.20 8.16
C TRP A 83 4.39 -3.84 8.63
N MET A 84 5.38 -4.04 7.76
CA MET A 84 6.67 -3.37 7.88
C MET A 84 6.47 -1.88 7.61
N ALA A 85 7.20 -1.02 8.31
CA ALA A 85 7.11 0.41 8.10
C ALA A 85 8.47 1.06 8.29
N ARG A 86 8.98 1.73 7.26
CA ARG A 86 10.25 2.44 7.35
C ARG A 86 9.99 3.86 7.88
N ALA A 87 10.74 4.24 8.91
CA ALA A 87 10.77 5.62 9.38
C ALA A 87 11.58 6.45 8.37
N ASP A 88 10.90 7.01 7.39
CA ASP A 88 11.50 7.79 6.31
C ASP A 88 10.91 9.20 6.29
N GLY A 89 11.76 10.22 6.38
CA GLY A 89 11.36 11.60 6.28
C GLY A 89 11.03 12.30 7.59
N GLN A 90 9.99 13.13 7.58
CA GLN A 90 9.67 14.03 8.70
C GLN A 90 9.20 13.27 9.93
N SER A 91 10.00 13.34 10.98
CA SER A 91 9.54 12.99 12.32
C SER A 91 8.96 14.22 12.99
N HIS A 92 7.75 14.09 13.56
CA HIS A 92 7.28 15.01 14.55
C HIS A 92 7.86 14.60 15.91
N GLU A 93 8.04 15.54 16.80
CA GLU A 93 8.48 15.24 18.16
C GLU A 93 7.43 14.36 18.84
N PHE A 94 7.87 13.22 19.37
CA PHE A 94 6.99 12.34 20.16
C PHE A 94 6.52 13.09 21.40
N THR A 95 5.22 13.05 21.65
CA THR A 95 4.61 13.66 22.83
C THR A 95 3.90 12.58 23.63
N PRO A 96 4.33 12.27 24.84
CA PRO A 96 3.65 11.32 25.72
C PRO A 96 2.18 11.69 25.95
N ASN A 97 1.33 10.65 26.02
CA ASN A 97 -0.10 10.79 26.31
C ASN A 97 -0.59 9.62 27.18
N ASP A 98 -1.91 9.55 27.43
CA ASP A 98 -2.51 8.50 28.29
C ASP A 98 -2.48 7.10 27.66
N GLU A 99 -2.26 6.98 26.33
CA GLU A 99 -2.17 5.71 25.63
C GLU A 99 -0.73 5.23 25.51
N VAL A 100 0.22 6.14 25.22
CA VAL A 100 1.64 5.88 25.07
C VAL A 100 2.44 6.95 25.81
N ASP A 101 3.15 6.56 26.85
CA ASP A 101 3.96 7.45 27.67
C ASP A 101 5.46 7.40 27.37
N ASP A 102 5.94 6.37 26.65
CA ASP A 102 7.35 6.26 26.25
C ASP A 102 7.50 5.61 24.85
N LEU A 103 8.50 6.10 24.10
CA LEU A 103 8.90 5.61 22.79
C LEU A 103 10.40 5.26 22.81
N SER A 104 10.71 3.99 22.60
CA SER A 104 12.09 3.51 22.57
C SER A 104 12.51 2.98 21.20
N TRP A 105 13.61 3.51 20.68
CA TRP A 105 14.30 2.95 19.53
C TRP A 105 15.39 1.99 20.01
N THR A 106 15.28 0.74 19.64
CA THR A 106 16.15 -0.30 20.16
C THR A 106 16.58 -1.27 19.07
N SER A 107 17.74 -1.91 19.27
CA SER A 107 18.17 -2.96 18.35
C SER A 107 17.17 -4.12 18.34
N VAL A 108 17.09 -4.87 17.23
CA VAL A 108 16.21 -6.06 17.14
C VAL A 108 16.48 -7.06 18.28
N LYS A 109 17.73 -7.18 18.71
CA LYS A 109 18.12 -8.07 19.83
C LYS A 109 17.54 -7.59 21.16
N GLU A 110 17.65 -6.31 21.46
CA GLU A 110 17.12 -5.71 22.69
C GLU A 110 15.60 -5.67 22.66
N ALA A 111 14.97 -5.31 21.50
CA ALA A 111 13.53 -5.32 21.32
C ALA A 111 12.91 -6.66 21.77
N ARG A 112 13.56 -7.78 21.47
CA ARG A 112 13.09 -9.11 21.90
C ARG A 112 12.97 -9.25 23.42
N HIS A 113 13.81 -8.56 24.19
CA HIS A 113 13.77 -8.59 25.66
C HIS A 113 12.73 -7.59 26.21
N PHE A 114 12.54 -6.44 25.55
CA PHE A 114 11.57 -5.44 25.96
C PHE A 114 10.12 -5.88 25.68
N LEU A 115 9.87 -6.47 24.49
CA LEU A 115 8.52 -6.89 24.09
C LEU A 115 7.89 -7.81 25.14
N THR A 116 6.71 -7.44 25.60
CA THR A 116 5.99 -8.14 26.66
C THR A 116 5.39 -9.46 26.18
N TYR A 117 4.89 -9.50 24.94
CA TYR A 117 4.14 -10.65 24.43
C TYR A 117 4.96 -11.51 23.46
N GLU A 118 4.74 -12.84 23.51
CA GLU A 118 5.45 -13.80 22.64
C GLU A 118 5.03 -13.67 21.16
N ASP A 119 3.77 -13.29 20.92
CA ASP A 119 3.30 -13.05 19.56
C ASP A 119 4.04 -11.88 18.89
N ASP A 120 4.32 -10.80 19.63
CA ASP A 120 5.14 -9.67 19.15
C ASP A 120 6.59 -10.10 18.88
N ARG A 121 7.18 -10.98 19.73
CA ARG A 121 8.52 -11.54 19.49
C ARG A 121 8.57 -12.43 18.24
N SER A 122 7.49 -13.18 18.01
CA SER A 122 7.35 -14.01 16.81
C SER A 122 7.26 -13.15 15.56
N LEU A 123 6.48 -12.06 15.61
CA LEU A 123 6.36 -11.08 14.54
C LEU A 123 7.70 -10.38 14.27
N LEU A 124 8.44 -9.98 15.31
CA LEU A 124 9.80 -9.42 15.19
C LEU A 124 10.75 -10.40 14.51
N SER A 125 10.65 -11.68 14.83
CA SER A 125 11.49 -12.72 14.23
C SER A 125 11.19 -12.92 12.75
N LYS A 126 9.92 -12.76 12.34
CA LYS A 126 9.50 -12.78 10.94
C LYS A 126 10.03 -11.54 10.20
N PHE A 127 9.85 -10.35 10.78
CA PHE A 127 10.38 -9.10 10.25
C PHE A 127 11.88 -9.17 9.97
N PHE A 128 12.66 -9.69 10.93
CA PHE A 128 14.11 -9.77 10.82
C PHE A 128 14.61 -10.62 9.64
N LYS A 129 13.82 -11.64 9.25
CA LYS A 129 14.13 -12.54 8.12
C LYS A 129 13.71 -11.96 6.76
N MET A 130 12.85 -10.95 6.75
CA MET A 130 12.35 -10.36 5.49
C MET A 130 13.33 -9.34 4.92
N GLU A 131 13.30 -9.20 3.60
CA GLU A 131 13.99 -8.12 2.91
C GLU A 131 13.33 -6.78 3.24
N ARG A 132 14.11 -5.74 3.46
CA ARG A 132 13.63 -4.43 3.93
C ARG A 132 13.72 -3.32 2.89
N HIS A 133 14.79 -3.30 2.10
CA HIS A 133 14.99 -2.28 1.08
C HIS A 133 14.29 -2.67 -0.22
N LEU A 134 12.99 -2.50 -0.24
CA LEU A 134 12.13 -2.85 -1.36
C LEU A 134 11.49 -1.59 -1.95
N ASN A 135 11.31 -1.61 -3.25
CA ASN A 135 10.45 -0.67 -3.96
C ASN A 135 9.02 -1.21 -4.05
N VAL A 136 8.10 -0.30 -4.29
CA VAL A 136 6.69 -0.63 -4.51
C VAL A 136 6.31 -0.32 -5.95
N LEU A 137 5.77 -1.30 -6.66
CA LEU A 137 5.02 -1.10 -7.90
C LEU A 137 3.55 -1.36 -7.62
N ILE A 138 2.69 -0.36 -7.85
CA ILE A 138 1.25 -0.49 -7.77
C ILE A 138 0.70 -0.56 -9.19
N LEU A 139 0.07 -1.69 -9.53
CA LEU A 139 -0.68 -1.84 -10.78
C LEU A 139 -2.15 -1.54 -10.48
N LEU A 140 -2.60 -0.33 -10.87
CA LEU A 140 -3.91 0.21 -10.57
C LEU A 140 -4.83 0.09 -11.79
N ARG A 141 -5.93 -0.67 -11.66
CA ARG A 141 -6.97 -0.62 -12.67
C ARG A 141 -7.70 0.72 -12.59
N HIS A 142 -7.95 1.35 -13.76
CA HIS A 142 -8.74 2.58 -13.82
C HIS A 142 -10.07 2.45 -13.04
N ALA A 143 -10.55 3.53 -12.44
CA ALA A 143 -11.82 3.58 -11.72
C ALA A 143 -13.00 3.34 -12.67
N LYS A 144 -14.22 3.22 -12.15
CA LYS A 144 -15.40 2.85 -12.93
C LYS A 144 -15.66 3.89 -14.02
N ALA A 145 -15.50 3.48 -15.28
CA ALA A 145 -15.84 4.32 -16.45
C ALA A 145 -17.34 4.29 -16.75
N VAL A 146 -17.81 5.25 -17.55
CA VAL A 146 -19.11 5.19 -18.21
C VAL A 146 -19.20 3.87 -18.98
N LYS A 147 -20.38 3.25 -19.04
CA LYS A 147 -20.54 1.98 -19.76
C LYS A 147 -20.32 2.20 -21.27
N ARG A 148 -19.74 1.17 -21.93
CA ARG A 148 -19.45 1.26 -23.36
C ARG A 148 -20.72 1.47 -24.20
N GLU A 149 -21.83 0.88 -23.80
CA GLU A 149 -23.14 1.00 -24.45
C GLU A 149 -23.76 2.42 -24.36
N ASP A 150 -23.33 3.20 -23.36
CA ASP A 150 -23.81 4.57 -23.10
C ASP A 150 -22.84 5.63 -23.65
N TRP A 151 -21.75 5.23 -24.33
CA TRP A 151 -20.73 6.12 -24.87
C TRP A 151 -20.68 6.07 -26.41
N PHE A 152 -20.84 7.24 -27.09
CA PHE A 152 -20.90 7.33 -28.53
C PHE A 152 -19.60 7.86 -29.18
N GLY A 153 -18.58 8.20 -28.40
CA GLY A 153 -17.25 8.61 -28.87
C GLY A 153 -16.29 7.45 -29.03
N GLU A 154 -15.03 7.79 -29.32
CA GLU A 154 -13.92 6.80 -29.29
C GLU A 154 -13.73 6.21 -27.91
N ASP A 155 -13.36 4.92 -27.82
CA ASP A 155 -13.22 4.27 -26.51
C ASP A 155 -12.10 4.86 -25.65
N CYS A 156 -11.03 5.36 -26.26
CA CYS A 156 -9.96 6.07 -25.56
C CYS A 156 -10.44 7.32 -24.82
N ASP A 157 -11.46 8.01 -25.36
CA ASP A 157 -12.03 9.24 -24.78
C ASP A 157 -13.14 8.98 -23.75
N ARG A 158 -13.49 7.73 -23.52
CA ARG A 158 -14.54 7.34 -22.58
C ARG A 158 -14.17 7.68 -21.14
N PRO A 159 -14.92 8.59 -20.45
CA PRO A 159 -14.58 9.13 -19.15
C PRO A 159 -14.97 8.21 -18.00
N LEU A 160 -14.61 8.59 -16.79
CA LEU A 160 -15.12 7.98 -15.57
C LEU A 160 -16.63 8.27 -15.41
N SER A 161 -17.36 7.28 -14.88
CA SER A 161 -18.70 7.51 -14.35
C SER A 161 -18.63 8.34 -13.05
N HIS A 162 -19.76 8.87 -12.60
CA HIS A 162 -19.82 9.57 -11.31
C HIS A 162 -19.23 8.73 -10.16
N LYS A 163 -19.57 7.44 -10.09
CA LYS A 163 -18.97 6.51 -9.12
C LYS A 163 -17.44 6.42 -9.28
N GLY A 164 -16.94 6.38 -10.51
CA GLY A 164 -15.50 6.34 -10.78
C GLY A 164 -14.79 7.61 -10.35
N GLN A 165 -15.41 8.76 -10.52
CA GLN A 165 -14.89 10.05 -10.04
C GLN A 165 -14.75 10.05 -8.50
N LEU A 166 -15.77 9.56 -7.78
CA LEU A 166 -15.72 9.42 -6.33
C LEU A 166 -14.65 8.41 -5.87
N GLN A 167 -14.46 7.30 -6.62
CA GLN A 167 -13.36 6.37 -6.35
C GLN A 167 -12.01 7.05 -6.52
N SER A 168 -11.78 7.75 -7.63
CA SER A 168 -10.49 8.38 -7.95
C SER A 168 -10.08 9.42 -6.90
N LEU A 169 -11.03 10.16 -6.34
CA LEU A 169 -10.78 11.16 -5.28
C LEU A 169 -10.35 10.55 -3.94
N LYS A 170 -10.65 9.27 -3.68
CA LYS A 170 -10.23 8.57 -2.45
C LYS A 170 -8.90 7.84 -2.58
N LEU A 171 -8.44 7.54 -3.80
CA LEU A 171 -7.19 6.82 -4.05
C LEU A 171 -5.92 7.52 -3.52
N PRO A 172 -5.80 8.87 -3.56
CA PRO A 172 -4.62 9.55 -3.04
C PRO A 172 -4.29 9.18 -1.61
N HIS A 173 -5.28 9.15 -0.71
CA HIS A 173 -5.07 8.79 0.69
C HIS A 173 -4.59 7.34 0.86
N LEU A 174 -5.13 6.42 0.02
CA LEU A 174 -4.76 5.01 0.07
C LEU A 174 -3.30 4.78 -0.35
N TYR A 175 -2.79 5.56 -1.30
CA TYR A 175 -1.43 5.38 -1.83
C TYR A 175 -0.36 6.29 -1.20
N ALA A 176 -0.77 7.33 -0.45
CA ALA A 176 0.16 8.21 0.26
C ALA A 176 1.09 7.45 1.20
N VAL A 177 0.60 6.35 1.78
CA VAL A 177 1.33 5.53 2.75
C VAL A 177 2.56 4.80 2.18
N TYR A 178 2.67 4.72 0.84
CA TYR A 178 3.76 3.98 0.17
C TYR A 178 4.90 4.88 -0.32
N GLY A 179 4.85 6.19 -0.07
CA GLY A 179 5.92 7.11 -0.51
C GLY A 179 6.14 7.09 -2.03
N ILE A 180 5.05 7.17 -2.81
CA ILE A 180 5.05 7.14 -4.27
C ILE A 180 5.83 8.33 -4.83
N GLN A 181 6.71 8.08 -5.80
CA GLN A 181 7.59 9.05 -6.43
C GLN A 181 7.20 9.34 -7.89
N GLU A 182 6.55 8.40 -8.55
CA GLU A 182 6.11 8.55 -9.94
C GLU A 182 4.75 7.88 -10.17
N VAL A 183 3.92 8.52 -11.00
CA VAL A 183 2.64 7.99 -11.44
C VAL A 183 2.66 7.90 -12.97
N HIS A 184 2.46 6.69 -13.50
CA HIS A 184 2.35 6.40 -14.92
C HIS A 184 0.91 6.07 -15.25
N SER A 185 0.42 6.48 -16.40
CA SER A 185 -0.95 6.21 -16.86
C SER A 185 -0.99 5.89 -18.33
N SER A 186 -1.87 4.96 -18.71
CA SER A 186 -2.38 4.92 -20.07
C SER A 186 -2.91 6.31 -20.48
N ASP A 187 -2.85 6.62 -21.76
CA ASP A 187 -3.41 7.83 -22.36
C ASP A 187 -4.94 7.81 -22.50
N ALA A 188 -5.60 6.68 -22.20
CA ALA A 188 -7.06 6.61 -22.15
C ALA A 188 -7.63 7.54 -21.06
N GLN A 189 -8.68 8.31 -21.41
CA GLN A 189 -9.27 9.34 -20.55
C GLN A 189 -9.62 8.81 -19.15
N ARG A 190 -10.22 7.61 -19.05
CA ARG A 190 -10.55 6.96 -17.77
C ARG A 190 -9.33 6.66 -16.87
N CYS A 191 -8.17 6.38 -17.48
CA CYS A 191 -6.92 6.15 -16.75
C CYS A 191 -6.34 7.46 -16.26
N ILE A 192 -6.34 8.49 -17.11
CA ILE A 192 -5.88 9.84 -16.76
C ILE A 192 -6.71 10.40 -15.61
N GLU A 193 -8.04 10.35 -15.70
CA GLU A 193 -8.96 10.83 -14.66
C GLU A 193 -8.81 10.05 -13.34
N THR A 194 -8.38 8.78 -13.40
CA THR A 194 -8.08 7.99 -12.21
C THR A 194 -6.75 8.40 -11.58
N ALA A 195 -5.72 8.60 -12.39
CA ALA A 195 -4.34 8.81 -11.93
C ALA A 195 -4.06 10.27 -11.56
N ALA A 196 -4.71 11.24 -12.20
CA ALA A 196 -4.45 12.66 -12.01
C ALA A 196 -4.67 13.14 -10.57
N PRO A 197 -5.75 12.77 -9.85
CA PRO A 197 -5.91 13.14 -8.43
C PRO A 197 -4.80 12.59 -7.54
N ILE A 198 -4.28 11.38 -7.85
CA ILE A 198 -3.18 10.76 -7.10
C ILE A 198 -1.91 11.59 -7.29
N ALA A 199 -1.52 11.85 -8.55
CA ALA A 199 -0.33 12.61 -8.86
C ALA A 199 -0.37 14.03 -8.28
N ALA A 200 -1.53 14.71 -8.38
CA ALA A 200 -1.72 16.04 -7.85
C ALA A 200 -1.60 16.10 -6.31
N ASN A 201 -2.25 15.17 -5.60
CA ASN A 201 -2.20 15.12 -4.13
C ASN A 201 -0.80 14.78 -3.61
N LEU A 202 -0.14 13.80 -4.23
CA LEU A 202 1.22 13.37 -3.86
C LEU A 202 2.30 14.33 -4.37
N LYS A 203 1.94 15.33 -5.19
CA LYS A 203 2.86 16.33 -5.80
C LYS A 203 3.97 15.68 -6.63
N VAL A 204 3.61 14.63 -7.36
CA VAL A 204 4.51 13.90 -8.27
C VAL A 204 4.08 14.05 -9.73
N ALA A 205 4.99 13.76 -10.66
CA ALA A 205 4.68 13.84 -12.09
C ALA A 205 3.70 12.73 -12.50
N LEU A 206 2.70 13.08 -13.33
CA LEU A 206 1.88 12.14 -14.09
C LEU A 206 2.49 11.95 -15.49
N LYS A 207 3.00 10.74 -15.75
CA LYS A 207 3.61 10.37 -17.03
C LYS A 207 2.61 9.55 -17.85
N GLN A 208 2.04 10.12 -18.89
CA GLN A 208 1.15 9.41 -19.81
C GLN A 208 1.97 8.63 -20.83
N ASN A 209 1.54 7.41 -21.15
CA ASN A 209 2.18 6.58 -22.16
C ASN A 209 1.18 5.66 -22.85
N SER A 210 1.09 5.77 -24.19
CA SER A 210 0.20 4.95 -25.01
C SER A 210 0.53 3.45 -25.00
N LEU A 211 1.77 3.05 -24.67
CA LEU A 211 2.14 1.63 -24.50
C LEU A 211 1.34 0.93 -23.39
N LEU A 212 0.67 1.71 -22.53
CA LEU A 212 -0.20 1.23 -21.46
C LEU A 212 -1.68 1.18 -21.87
N SER A 213 -2.04 1.46 -23.13
CA SER A 213 -3.42 1.49 -23.62
C SER A 213 -3.88 0.15 -24.20
N GLU A 214 -5.19 -0.09 -24.14
CA GLU A 214 -5.80 -1.29 -24.75
C GLU A 214 -5.60 -1.33 -26.27
N ASP A 215 -5.68 -0.19 -26.94
CA ASP A 215 -5.52 -0.09 -28.41
C ASP A 215 -4.12 -0.51 -28.90
N ILE A 216 -3.09 -0.25 -28.10
CA ILE A 216 -1.72 -0.71 -28.40
C ILE A 216 -1.57 -2.19 -28.01
N PHE A 217 -2.12 -2.59 -26.88
CA PHE A 217 -2.07 -3.98 -26.41
C PHE A 217 -2.72 -4.95 -27.40
N GLU A 218 -3.81 -4.56 -28.06
CA GLU A 218 -4.45 -5.38 -29.13
C GLU A 218 -3.55 -5.59 -30.34
N LYS A 219 -2.58 -4.70 -30.58
CA LYS A 219 -1.64 -4.74 -31.72
C LYS A 219 -0.29 -5.35 -31.34
N ASP A 220 0.14 -5.11 -30.12
CA ASP A 220 1.42 -5.56 -29.56
C ASP A 220 1.25 -5.81 -28.06
N ASP A 221 1.07 -7.06 -27.69
CA ASP A 221 0.87 -7.50 -26.30
C ASP A 221 2.12 -7.33 -25.42
N ASN A 222 3.31 -7.20 -26.02
CA ASN A 222 4.58 -7.01 -25.30
C ASN A 222 4.86 -5.53 -24.96
N ALA A 223 4.19 -4.56 -25.59
CA ALA A 223 4.50 -3.15 -25.42
C ALA A 223 4.46 -2.68 -23.93
N ALA A 224 3.43 -3.10 -23.20
CA ALA A 224 3.28 -2.79 -21.78
C ALA A 224 4.33 -3.50 -20.91
N LEU A 225 4.70 -4.73 -21.26
CA LEU A 225 5.77 -5.50 -20.59
C LEU A 225 7.11 -4.78 -20.75
N GLU A 226 7.47 -4.37 -21.97
CA GLU A 226 8.72 -3.65 -22.22
C GLU A 226 8.78 -2.34 -21.41
N TYR A 227 7.66 -1.63 -21.34
CA TYR A 227 7.57 -0.40 -20.54
C TYR A 227 7.78 -0.68 -19.05
N VAL A 228 7.13 -1.70 -18.48
CA VAL A 228 7.32 -2.07 -17.07
C VAL A 228 8.76 -2.49 -16.80
N ILE A 229 9.39 -3.28 -17.67
CA ILE A 229 10.81 -3.64 -17.55
C ILE A 229 11.70 -2.39 -17.51
N GLN A 230 11.37 -1.34 -18.26
CA GLN A 230 12.12 -0.09 -18.23
C GLN A 230 11.97 0.63 -16.89
N ILE A 231 10.73 0.79 -16.39
CA ILE A 231 10.52 1.51 -15.13
C ILE A 231 11.03 0.76 -13.90
N LEU A 232 11.06 -0.58 -13.92
CA LEU A 232 11.65 -1.37 -12.84
C LEU A 232 13.17 -1.19 -12.67
N LYS A 233 13.85 -0.60 -13.66
CA LYS A 233 15.28 -0.23 -13.55
C LYS A 233 15.49 0.99 -12.64
N PHE A 234 14.46 1.81 -12.45
CA PHE A 234 14.51 2.93 -11.54
C PHE A 234 14.21 2.44 -10.11
N ASN A 235 15.01 2.89 -9.16
CA ASN A 235 14.86 2.54 -7.76
C ASN A 235 13.83 3.48 -7.10
N ALA A 236 12.57 3.39 -7.51
CA ALA A 236 11.50 4.30 -7.12
C ALA A 236 10.19 3.54 -6.80
N ASN A 237 9.38 4.10 -5.91
CA ASN A 237 8.02 3.64 -5.66
C ASN A 237 7.08 4.25 -6.70
N GLN A 238 6.35 3.41 -7.44
CA GLN A 238 5.65 3.81 -8.66
C GLN A 238 4.22 3.27 -8.70
N ILE A 239 3.34 4.02 -9.35
CA ILE A 239 1.99 3.57 -9.73
C ILE A 239 1.92 3.50 -11.26
N VAL A 240 1.32 2.43 -11.78
CA VAL A 240 0.94 2.29 -13.19
C VAL A 240 -0.56 2.10 -13.26
N CYS A 241 -1.27 3.10 -13.77
CA CYS A 241 -2.71 3.05 -14.01
C CYS A 241 -3.00 2.59 -15.45
N SER A 242 -3.72 1.48 -15.60
CA SER A 242 -4.01 0.87 -16.88
C SER A 242 -5.26 -0.04 -16.82
N HIS A 243 -5.31 -1.10 -17.60
CA HIS A 243 -6.43 -1.98 -17.86
C HIS A 243 -6.14 -3.44 -17.48
N ASN A 244 -7.19 -4.18 -17.11
CA ASN A 244 -7.06 -5.56 -16.61
C ASN A 244 -6.29 -6.53 -17.52
N PRO A 245 -6.56 -6.60 -18.84
CA PRO A 245 -5.84 -7.55 -19.70
C PRO A 245 -4.33 -7.34 -19.66
N ILE A 246 -3.91 -6.09 -19.65
CA ILE A 246 -2.51 -5.66 -19.75
C ILE A 246 -1.71 -6.06 -18.49
N PHE A 247 -2.32 -6.03 -17.29
CA PHE A 247 -1.59 -6.32 -16.06
C PHE A 247 -1.02 -7.74 -15.99
N ARG A 248 -1.69 -8.71 -16.64
CA ARG A 248 -1.17 -10.08 -16.68
C ARG A 248 0.14 -10.18 -17.45
N GLU A 249 0.26 -9.45 -18.55
CA GLU A 249 1.50 -9.36 -19.32
C GLU A 249 2.58 -8.60 -18.54
N MET A 250 2.23 -7.51 -17.85
CA MET A 250 3.18 -6.79 -17.01
C MET A 250 3.81 -7.68 -15.93
N LEU A 251 3.10 -8.71 -15.42
CA LEU A 251 3.67 -9.63 -14.44
C LEU A 251 4.83 -10.46 -15.01
N LEU A 252 4.93 -10.62 -16.32
CA LEU A 252 6.04 -11.35 -16.97
C LEU A 252 7.40 -10.65 -16.75
N ALA A 253 7.40 -9.36 -16.36
CA ALA A 253 8.62 -8.65 -15.96
C ALA A 253 9.28 -9.24 -14.70
N PHE A 254 8.57 -10.07 -13.93
CA PHE A 254 9.06 -10.61 -12.66
C PHE A 254 9.47 -12.09 -12.77
N GLU A 255 10.54 -12.44 -12.04
CA GLU A 255 11.10 -13.80 -12.02
C GLU A 255 10.07 -14.86 -11.59
N ASN A 256 9.19 -14.53 -10.63
CA ASN A 256 8.17 -15.43 -10.11
C ASN A 256 6.75 -15.16 -10.67
N HIS A 257 6.64 -14.65 -11.90
CA HIS A 257 5.38 -14.27 -12.53
C HIS A 257 4.30 -15.36 -12.52
N ARG A 258 4.69 -16.64 -12.64
CA ARG A 258 3.73 -17.76 -12.61
C ARG A 258 3.03 -17.91 -11.27
N GLU A 259 3.74 -17.66 -10.17
CA GLU A 259 3.18 -17.65 -8.81
C GLU A 259 2.27 -16.44 -8.62
N LEU A 260 2.73 -15.26 -9.02
CA LEU A 260 1.94 -14.01 -8.97
C LEU A 260 0.63 -14.15 -9.74
N THR A 261 0.68 -14.72 -10.96
CA THR A 261 -0.51 -14.93 -11.79
C THR A 261 -1.55 -15.85 -11.11
N ARG A 262 -1.12 -16.81 -10.30
CA ARG A 262 -2.02 -17.71 -9.56
C ARG A 262 -2.60 -17.06 -8.30
N GLN A 263 -1.84 -16.24 -7.60
CA GLN A 263 -2.21 -15.65 -6.31
C GLN A 263 -3.04 -14.38 -6.47
N LEU A 264 -2.75 -13.56 -7.47
CA LEU A 264 -3.40 -12.27 -7.65
C LEU A 264 -4.74 -12.42 -8.38
N PRO A 265 -5.86 -11.96 -7.78
CA PRO A 265 -7.18 -12.00 -8.40
C PRO A 265 -7.28 -11.00 -9.56
N ASN A 266 -8.28 -11.14 -10.42
CA ASN A 266 -8.63 -10.08 -11.35
C ASN A 266 -9.07 -8.84 -10.59
N LEU A 267 -8.64 -7.66 -11.06
CA LEU A 267 -8.98 -6.40 -10.42
C LEU A 267 -10.36 -5.91 -10.86
N SER A 268 -11.18 -5.47 -9.91
CA SER A 268 -12.34 -4.61 -10.18
C SER A 268 -11.90 -3.18 -10.46
N PRO A 269 -12.74 -2.30 -11.03
CA PRO A 269 -12.38 -0.89 -11.22
C PRO A 269 -11.92 -0.22 -9.92
N ALA A 270 -10.78 0.46 -9.96
CA ALA A 270 -10.06 1.08 -8.85
C ALA A 270 -9.41 0.10 -7.84
N ASP A 271 -9.49 -1.22 -8.05
CA ASP A 271 -8.62 -2.16 -7.33
C ASP A 271 -7.20 -2.09 -7.85
N SER A 272 -6.24 -2.51 -7.05
CA SER A 272 -4.84 -2.57 -7.43
C SER A 272 -4.12 -3.81 -6.92
N TRP A 273 -3.01 -4.15 -7.55
CA TRP A 273 -2.00 -5.02 -6.99
C TRP A 273 -0.86 -4.18 -6.44
N VAL A 274 -0.47 -4.44 -5.20
CA VAL A 274 0.69 -3.83 -4.55
C VAL A 274 1.81 -4.86 -4.55
N ILE A 275 2.89 -4.57 -5.25
CA ILE A 275 4.02 -5.49 -5.47
C ILE A 275 5.26 -4.88 -4.83
N HIS A 276 5.81 -5.54 -3.81
CA HIS A 276 7.08 -5.17 -3.21
C HIS A 276 8.21 -5.96 -3.86
N HIS A 277 9.16 -5.23 -4.47
CA HIS A 277 10.16 -5.83 -5.32
C HIS A 277 11.54 -5.18 -5.19
N ARG A 278 12.56 -5.86 -5.70
CA ARG A 278 13.88 -5.31 -5.99
C ARG A 278 14.27 -5.75 -7.41
N GLY A 279 14.28 -4.81 -8.36
CA GLY A 279 14.37 -5.16 -9.77
C GLY A 279 13.24 -6.13 -10.16
N ALA A 280 13.59 -7.22 -10.85
CA ALA A 280 12.62 -8.24 -11.27
C ALA A 280 12.22 -9.24 -10.18
N LYS A 281 12.85 -9.20 -8.99
CA LYS A 281 12.53 -10.12 -7.89
C LYS A 281 11.44 -9.57 -7.01
N VAL A 282 10.33 -10.32 -6.86
CA VAL A 282 9.22 -9.98 -5.97
C VAL A 282 9.40 -10.67 -4.61
N PHE A 283 9.10 -9.94 -3.54
CA PHE A 283 9.15 -10.42 -2.16
C PHE A 283 7.77 -10.53 -1.52
N SER A 284 6.82 -9.68 -1.93
CA SER A 284 5.40 -9.84 -1.61
C SER A 284 4.54 -9.19 -2.69
N ALA A 285 3.33 -9.72 -2.85
CA ALA A 285 2.31 -9.13 -3.70
C ALA A 285 0.94 -9.37 -3.08
N GLU A 286 0.11 -8.35 -3.07
CA GLU A 286 -1.24 -8.40 -2.51
C GLU A 286 -2.22 -7.61 -3.36
N ALA A 287 -3.49 -7.98 -3.30
CA ALA A 287 -4.56 -7.21 -3.91
C ALA A 287 -5.09 -6.20 -2.88
N LEU A 288 -5.16 -4.94 -3.29
CA LEU A 288 -5.71 -3.86 -2.50
C LEU A 288 -7.04 -3.42 -3.14
N PRO A 289 -8.18 -3.64 -2.44
CA PRO A 289 -9.48 -3.29 -2.98
C PRO A 289 -9.69 -1.77 -3.05
N ALA A 290 -10.54 -1.36 -3.97
CA ALA A 290 -10.96 0.03 -4.13
C ALA A 290 -11.51 0.62 -2.82
N PRO A 291 -11.30 1.92 -2.57
CA PRO A 291 -11.94 2.60 -1.46
C PRO A 291 -13.47 2.49 -1.56
N VAL A 292 -14.12 2.28 -0.41
CA VAL A 292 -15.58 2.22 -0.36
C VAL A 292 -16.18 3.60 -0.68
N VAL A 293 -17.08 3.65 -1.64
CA VAL A 293 -17.91 4.82 -1.96
C VAL A 293 -19.32 4.54 -1.40
N GLU A 294 -19.80 5.43 -0.55
CA GLU A 294 -21.14 5.29 0.04
C GLU A 294 -22.23 5.36 -1.03
N LYS A 295 -23.22 4.46 -0.93
CA LYS A 295 -24.33 4.38 -1.88
C LYS A 295 -25.18 5.67 -1.95
N SER A 296 -25.20 6.45 -0.87
CA SER A 296 -25.92 7.74 -0.81
C SER A 296 -25.37 8.81 -1.74
N LEU A 297 -24.16 8.63 -2.27
CA LEU A 297 -23.52 9.50 -3.25
C LEU A 297 -23.64 8.97 -4.70
N GLU A 298 -24.22 7.79 -4.88
CA GLU A 298 -24.58 7.25 -6.19
C GLU A 298 -25.91 7.89 -6.64
N LEU A 299 -25.88 9.16 -7.04
CA LEU A 299 -26.92 9.72 -7.89
C LEU A 299 -26.65 9.19 -9.30
N ASP A 300 -27.63 8.48 -9.81
CA ASP A 300 -27.64 7.82 -11.15
C ASP A 300 -27.26 8.75 -12.30
#